data_69f479e1ee87aa0e9fd107ca72b2730d
#
_entry.id   69f479e1ee87aa0e9fd107ca72b2730d
#
_cell.length_a   1.000
_cell.length_b   1.000
_cell.length_c   1.000
_cell.angle_alpha   90.00
_cell.angle_beta   90.00
_cell.angle_gamma   90.00
#
_symmetry.space_group_name_H-M   'P 1'
#
loop_
_entity.id
_entity.type
_entity.pdbx_description
1 polymer ?
#
loop_
_entity_poly.entity_id
_entity_poly.type
_entity_poly.pdbx_seq_one_letter_code
_entity_poly.pdbx_strand_id
1 'polypeptide(L)'
;MTRQDEQNVIYGVNAVLEALRAGKRQIETITVLQTARPDRLKTVLDLAREKGVPVQRVPRLDLDRTLGEARHQGVVARIAAAHYADADELLDRLAAKVGTADPPLVLGLDSIEDPRNMGSMLRTAECAGVHGVFIAERRAVGLTGVVAKAAAGALEYVPVARVTNLVRLIEQLKERNIWVVGAAGEARQAHTEWDWTLPAAVFVGNEGHGLHRLVREHCDTLVRIPVVGKLNSLNVSVAAGVLLYEARRQRDLLKRG
;
A
#
# COMPACT_ATOMS: atom_id res chain seq x y z
N MET A 1 18.79 -4.51 16.28
CA MET A 1 17.55 -3.70 16.25
C MET A 1 16.39 -4.54 16.81
N THR A 2 15.61 -3.98 17.72
CA THR A 2 14.36 -4.62 18.16
C THR A 2 13.31 -4.49 17.05
N ARG A 3 12.25 -5.34 17.06
CA ARG A 3 11.12 -5.18 16.12
C ARG A 3 10.51 -3.78 16.12
N GLN A 4 10.61 -3.07 17.22
CA GLN A 4 10.10 -1.71 17.40
C GLN A 4 11.00 -0.67 16.73
N ASP A 5 12.33 -0.90 16.72
CA ASP A 5 13.27 -0.04 16.01
C ASP A 5 13.11 -0.11 14.49
N GLU A 6 12.72 -1.27 13.95
CA GLU A 6 12.46 -1.44 12.51
C GLU A 6 11.23 -0.68 12.02
N GLN A 7 10.26 -0.44 12.88
CA GLN A 7 9.03 0.30 12.54
C GLN A 7 9.23 1.82 12.56
N ASN A 8 10.25 2.29 13.26
CA ASN A 8 10.54 3.71 13.44
C ASN A 8 11.60 4.24 12.48
N VAL A 9 11.98 3.46 11.48
CA VAL A 9 13.02 3.85 10.52
C VAL A 9 12.49 3.69 9.10
N ILE A 10 12.61 4.76 8.31
CA ILE A 10 12.41 4.72 6.86
C ILE A 10 13.71 5.07 6.16
N TYR A 11 13.94 4.52 4.98
CA TYR A 11 15.18 4.73 4.24
C TYR A 11 14.96 4.74 2.72
N GLY A 12 15.84 5.44 2.03
CA GLY A 12 15.73 5.72 0.60
C GLY A 12 15.13 7.10 0.33
N VAL A 13 15.60 7.73 -0.75
CA VAL A 13 15.31 9.13 -1.06
C VAL A 13 13.82 9.41 -1.14
N ASN A 14 13.07 8.61 -1.89
CA ASN A 14 11.64 8.85 -2.10
C ASN A 14 10.83 8.69 -0.82
N ALA A 15 11.08 7.64 -0.02
CA ALA A 15 10.34 7.42 1.22
C ALA A 15 10.54 8.58 2.21
N VAL A 16 11.79 9.05 2.37
CA VAL A 16 12.10 10.19 3.25
C VAL A 16 11.54 11.50 2.70
N LEU A 17 11.61 11.70 1.38
CA LEU A 17 11.06 12.89 0.74
C LEU A 17 9.54 12.99 0.92
N GLU A 18 8.81 11.91 0.67
CA GLU A 18 7.36 11.90 0.82
C GLU A 18 6.93 12.04 2.29
N ALA A 19 7.66 11.44 3.23
CA ALA A 19 7.42 11.66 4.66
C ALA A 19 7.59 13.14 5.06
N LEU A 20 8.65 13.79 4.54
CA LEU A 20 8.84 15.24 4.74
C LEU A 20 7.70 16.04 4.12
N ARG A 21 7.29 15.75 2.89
CA ARG A 21 6.20 16.47 2.19
C ARG A 21 4.87 16.34 2.91
N ALA A 22 4.49 15.11 3.24
CA ALA A 22 3.23 14.82 3.89
C ALA A 22 3.12 15.45 5.28
N GLY A 23 4.20 15.46 6.06
CA GLY A 23 4.23 16.06 7.40
C GLY A 23 3.27 15.41 8.41
N LYS A 24 2.77 14.20 8.12
CA LYS A 24 1.78 13.50 8.97
C LYS A 24 2.42 12.80 10.17
N ARG A 25 3.68 12.45 10.07
CA ARG A 25 4.43 11.77 11.12
C ARG A 25 5.61 12.64 11.54
N GLN A 26 5.89 12.68 12.83
CA GLN A 26 7.05 13.39 13.35
C GLN A 26 8.34 12.68 12.91
N ILE A 27 9.22 13.42 12.24
CA ILE A 27 10.56 12.97 11.88
C ILE A 27 11.51 13.50 12.96
N GLU A 28 12.13 12.60 13.69
CA GLU A 28 13.03 12.95 14.80
C GLU A 28 14.41 13.41 14.28
N THR A 29 14.93 12.69 13.31
CA THR A 29 16.23 12.99 12.69
C THR A 29 16.37 12.35 11.32
N ILE A 30 17.15 12.99 10.47
CA ILE A 30 17.57 12.45 9.18
C ILE A 30 19.07 12.22 9.20
N THR A 31 19.50 11.01 8.89
CA THR A 31 20.89 10.64 8.77
C THR A 31 21.27 10.45 7.32
N VAL A 32 22.30 11.14 6.86
CA VAL A 32 22.79 11.06 5.48
C VAL A 32 24.26 10.65 5.44
N LEU A 33 24.67 9.99 4.36
CA LEU A 33 26.07 9.67 4.15
C LEU A 33 26.91 10.97 3.96
N GLN A 34 28.11 11.00 4.57
CA GLN A 34 29.08 12.07 4.34
C GLN A 34 29.48 12.19 2.85
N THR A 35 29.55 11.03 2.16
CA THR A 35 29.95 10.95 0.75
C THR A 35 28.76 11.04 -0.23
N ALA A 36 27.53 11.26 0.29
CA ALA A 36 26.37 11.37 -0.58
C ALA A 36 26.49 12.60 -1.49
N ARG A 37 26.23 12.41 -2.78
CA ARG A 37 26.23 13.51 -3.76
C ARG A 37 25.16 14.53 -3.39
N PRO A 38 25.51 15.81 -3.21
CA PRO A 38 24.59 16.86 -2.80
C PRO A 38 23.34 16.93 -3.69
N ASP A 39 23.49 16.77 -5.00
CA ASP A 39 22.38 16.89 -5.97
C ASP A 39 21.27 15.87 -5.73
N ARG A 40 21.62 14.63 -5.33
CA ARG A 40 20.63 13.57 -5.06
C ARG A 40 19.80 13.79 -3.80
N LEU A 41 20.36 14.49 -2.83
CA LEU A 41 19.73 14.74 -1.54
C LEU A 41 19.27 16.18 -1.37
N LYS A 42 19.50 17.04 -2.35
CA LYS A 42 19.21 18.48 -2.25
C LYS A 42 17.79 18.73 -1.76
N THR A 43 16.80 18.18 -2.43
CA THR A 43 15.38 18.38 -2.05
C THR A 43 15.07 17.87 -0.64
N VAL A 44 15.65 16.74 -0.24
CA VAL A 44 15.49 16.21 1.13
C VAL A 44 16.10 17.16 2.15
N LEU A 45 17.30 17.65 1.89
CA LEU A 45 18.02 18.55 2.79
C LEU A 45 17.34 19.93 2.90
N ASP A 46 16.82 20.45 1.79
CA ASP A 46 16.11 21.72 1.76
C ASP A 46 14.80 21.63 2.54
N LEU A 47 13.99 20.60 2.31
CA LEU A 47 12.77 20.36 3.07
C LEU A 47 13.03 20.05 4.56
N ALA A 48 14.09 19.32 4.87
CA ALA A 48 14.47 19.07 6.26
C ALA A 48 14.78 20.38 6.99
N ARG A 49 15.53 21.29 6.32
CA ARG A 49 15.84 22.61 6.86
C ARG A 49 14.59 23.45 7.05
N GLU A 50 13.71 23.50 6.05
CA GLU A 50 12.44 24.23 6.09
C GLU A 50 11.57 23.78 7.26
N LYS A 51 11.52 22.45 7.51
CA LYS A 51 10.71 21.85 8.58
C LYS A 51 11.43 21.75 9.94
N GLY A 52 12.65 22.25 10.04
CA GLY A 52 13.43 22.22 11.29
C GLY A 52 13.84 20.81 11.73
N VAL A 53 13.90 19.84 10.80
CA VAL A 53 14.30 18.47 11.10
C VAL A 53 15.83 18.37 11.17
N PRO A 54 16.40 17.87 12.29
CA PRO A 54 17.84 17.71 12.43
C PRO A 54 18.41 16.76 11.39
N VAL A 55 19.53 17.16 10.75
CA VAL A 55 20.25 16.34 9.78
C VAL A 55 21.65 16.01 10.31
N GLN A 56 21.99 14.73 10.36
CA GLN A 56 23.30 14.22 10.76
C GLN A 56 24.03 13.63 9.56
N ARG A 57 25.33 13.85 9.47
CA ARG A 57 26.20 13.24 8.44
C ARG A 57 27.09 12.19 9.07
N VAL A 58 27.03 10.97 8.56
CA VAL A 58 27.76 9.83 9.12
C VAL A 58 28.54 9.08 8.05
N PRO A 59 29.62 8.37 8.42
CA PRO A 59 30.29 7.41 7.56
C PRO A 59 29.36 6.27 7.12
N ARG A 60 29.69 5.64 5.98
CA ARG A 60 28.88 4.53 5.45
C ARG A 60 28.72 3.37 6.43
N LEU A 61 29.77 3.02 7.13
CA LEU A 61 29.79 1.95 8.14
C LEU A 61 28.72 2.10 9.22
N ASP A 62 28.42 3.32 9.62
CA ASP A 62 27.44 3.59 10.68
C ASP A 62 26.01 3.41 10.17
N LEU A 63 25.72 3.77 8.91
CA LEU A 63 24.44 3.47 8.27
C LEU A 63 24.26 1.98 8.01
N ASP A 64 25.30 1.31 7.52
CA ASP A 64 25.27 -0.14 7.25
C ASP A 64 25.11 -0.94 8.57
N ARG A 65 25.67 -0.49 9.69
CA ARG A 65 25.45 -1.10 11.02
C ARG A 65 23.98 -0.98 11.47
N THR A 66 23.34 0.13 11.15
CA THR A 66 21.95 0.38 11.55
C THR A 66 20.95 -0.41 10.70
N LEU A 67 21.22 -0.63 9.42
CA LEU A 67 20.26 -1.15 8.45
C LEU A 67 20.68 -2.49 7.82
N GLY A 68 21.87 -3.00 8.15
CA GLY A 68 22.44 -4.19 7.47
C GLY A 68 22.66 -3.93 5.98
N GLU A 69 22.39 -4.93 5.15
CA GLU A 69 22.57 -4.86 3.69
C GLU A 69 21.46 -4.06 2.95
N ALA A 70 20.66 -3.31 3.68
CA ALA A 70 19.55 -2.57 3.07
C ALA A 70 20.04 -1.46 2.13
N ARG A 71 19.46 -1.38 0.93
CA ARG A 71 19.78 -0.33 -0.06
C ARG A 71 19.21 1.02 0.36
N HIS A 72 19.85 1.70 1.31
CA HIS A 72 19.39 2.97 1.91
C HIS A 72 19.58 4.20 1.02
N GLN A 73 20.27 4.08 -0.11
CA GLN A 73 20.52 5.19 -1.06
C GLN A 73 21.20 6.43 -0.42
N GLY A 74 21.86 6.26 0.72
CA GLY A 74 22.57 7.31 1.43
C GLY A 74 21.71 8.17 2.36
N VAL A 75 20.47 7.82 2.59
CA VAL A 75 19.57 8.56 3.50
C VAL A 75 18.67 7.62 4.30
N VAL A 76 18.53 7.97 5.58
CA VAL A 76 17.70 7.27 6.57
C VAL A 76 17.03 8.33 7.42
N ALA A 77 15.77 8.13 7.76
CA ALA A 77 15.07 8.97 8.73
C ALA A 77 14.52 8.12 9.88
N ARG A 78 14.72 8.58 11.09
CA ARG A 78 14.02 8.11 12.27
C ARG A 78 12.70 8.88 12.35
N ILE A 79 11.60 8.15 12.37
CA ILE A 79 10.27 8.72 12.24
C ILE A 79 9.31 7.95 13.18
N ALA A 80 8.28 8.60 13.68
CA ALA A 80 7.21 7.91 14.39
C ALA A 80 6.66 6.73 13.55
N ALA A 81 6.36 5.60 14.19
CA ALA A 81 5.85 4.41 13.51
C ALA A 81 4.64 4.76 12.63
N ALA A 82 4.49 4.05 11.52
CA ALA A 82 3.27 4.16 10.74
C ALA A 82 2.10 3.61 11.57
N HIS A 83 1.06 4.40 11.74
CA HIS A 83 -0.14 3.98 12.44
C HIS A 83 -1.12 3.35 11.46
N TYR A 84 -1.76 2.28 11.92
CA TYR A 84 -2.92 1.77 11.21
C TYR A 84 -4.10 2.72 11.45
N ALA A 85 -4.86 2.95 10.39
CA ALA A 85 -6.14 3.63 10.52
C ALA A 85 -7.11 2.77 11.33
N ASP A 86 -8.00 3.39 12.07
CA ASP A 86 -9.12 2.68 12.66
C ASP A 86 -10.01 2.11 11.55
N ALA A 87 -10.40 0.83 11.67
CA ALA A 87 -11.10 0.13 10.61
C ALA A 87 -12.53 0.62 10.45
N ASP A 88 -13.22 0.91 11.56
CA ASP A 88 -14.61 1.38 11.54
C ASP A 88 -14.70 2.81 11.02
N GLU A 89 -13.80 3.71 11.45
CA GLU A 89 -13.70 5.06 10.91
C GLU A 89 -13.36 5.06 9.40
N LEU A 90 -12.51 4.12 8.95
CA LEU A 90 -12.19 4.00 7.53
C LEU A 90 -13.42 3.52 6.74
N LEU A 91 -14.15 2.53 7.24
CA LEU A 91 -15.39 2.04 6.64
C LEU A 91 -16.44 3.15 6.52
N ASP A 92 -16.59 3.98 7.53
CA ASP A 92 -17.56 5.09 7.51
C ASP A 92 -17.16 6.18 6.50
N ARG A 93 -15.86 6.49 6.39
CA ARG A 93 -15.37 7.39 5.34
C ARG A 93 -15.59 6.82 3.92
N LEU A 94 -15.46 5.52 3.74
CA LEU A 94 -15.74 4.86 2.47
C LEU A 94 -17.23 4.90 2.15
N ALA A 95 -18.09 4.61 3.12
CA ALA A 95 -19.54 4.68 2.98
C ALA A 95 -20.01 6.09 2.54
N ALA A 96 -19.41 7.14 3.10
CA ALA A 96 -19.72 8.53 2.73
C ALA A 96 -19.38 8.88 1.27
N LYS A 97 -18.57 8.09 0.60
CA LYS A 97 -18.24 8.25 -0.83
C LYS A 97 -19.19 7.49 -1.77
N VAL A 98 -20.04 6.61 -1.26
CA VAL A 98 -21.03 5.89 -2.08
C VAL A 98 -22.05 6.88 -2.63
N GLY A 99 -22.33 6.79 -3.93
CA GLY A 99 -23.24 7.73 -4.61
C GLY A 99 -22.62 9.09 -4.96
N THR A 100 -21.34 9.31 -4.69
CA THR A 100 -20.63 10.53 -5.11
C THR A 100 -19.97 10.34 -6.48
N ALA A 101 -19.48 11.43 -7.07
CA ALA A 101 -18.72 11.40 -8.33
C ALA A 101 -17.35 10.70 -8.20
N ASP A 102 -16.90 10.38 -6.99
CA ASP A 102 -15.67 9.65 -6.71
C ASP A 102 -15.98 8.44 -5.80
N PRO A 103 -16.63 7.40 -6.35
CA PRO A 103 -17.06 6.24 -5.59
C PRO A 103 -15.87 5.49 -4.99
N PRO A 104 -16.03 4.84 -3.82
CA PRO A 104 -14.92 4.17 -3.15
C PRO A 104 -14.26 3.11 -4.05
N LEU A 105 -12.93 3.10 -4.02
CA LEU A 105 -12.09 2.01 -4.51
C LEU A 105 -11.24 1.56 -3.33
N VAL A 106 -11.37 0.28 -2.97
CA VAL A 106 -10.75 -0.31 -1.78
C VAL A 106 -9.88 -1.49 -2.18
N LEU A 107 -8.80 -1.72 -1.46
CA LEU A 107 -7.96 -2.90 -1.64
C LEU A 107 -7.96 -3.75 -0.36
N GLY A 108 -8.41 -5.00 -0.47
CA GLY A 108 -8.36 -6.02 0.59
C GLY A 108 -7.22 -7.00 0.31
N LEU A 109 -6.35 -7.22 1.29
CA LEU A 109 -5.17 -8.07 1.16
C LEU A 109 -5.28 -9.29 2.08
N ASP A 110 -5.41 -10.45 1.47
CA ASP A 110 -5.53 -11.72 2.18
C ASP A 110 -4.19 -12.46 2.22
N SER A 111 -3.58 -12.47 3.41
CA SER A 111 -2.36 -13.23 3.70
C SER A 111 -1.14 -12.85 2.84
N ILE A 112 -0.91 -11.57 2.68
CA ILE A 112 0.29 -11.06 2.00
C ILE A 112 1.45 -10.97 3.00
N GLU A 113 2.41 -11.88 2.87
CA GLU A 113 3.53 -12.03 3.81
C GLU A 113 4.84 -11.39 3.30
N ASP A 114 5.03 -11.27 1.97
CA ASP A 114 6.22 -10.61 1.41
C ASP A 114 6.12 -9.09 1.54
N PRO A 115 7.06 -8.45 2.27
CA PRO A 115 7.07 -7.01 2.45
C PRO A 115 7.27 -6.20 1.16
N ARG A 116 7.91 -6.81 0.15
CA ARG A 116 8.11 -6.16 -1.16
C ARG A 116 6.80 -6.10 -1.94
N ASN A 117 6.04 -7.20 -1.94
CA ASN A 117 4.72 -7.25 -2.57
C ASN A 117 3.76 -6.30 -1.87
N MET A 118 3.71 -6.33 -0.54
CA MET A 118 2.91 -5.39 0.26
C MET A 118 3.23 -3.94 -0.10
N GLY A 119 4.49 -3.55 -0.07
CA GLY A 119 4.92 -2.19 -0.39
C GLY A 119 4.60 -1.78 -1.82
N SER A 120 4.80 -2.68 -2.79
CA SER A 120 4.46 -2.45 -4.20
C SER A 120 2.97 -2.24 -4.40
N MET A 121 2.13 -3.03 -3.73
CA MET A 121 0.67 -2.88 -3.79
C MET A 121 0.21 -1.57 -3.15
N LEU A 122 0.77 -1.18 -2.01
CA LEU A 122 0.44 0.11 -1.37
C LEU A 122 0.80 1.29 -2.28
N ARG A 123 1.96 1.23 -2.93
CA ARG A 123 2.37 2.25 -3.89
C ARG A 123 1.42 2.32 -5.08
N THR A 124 1.06 1.18 -5.64
CA THR A 124 0.11 1.10 -6.77
C THR A 124 -1.28 1.57 -6.35
N ALA A 125 -1.72 1.22 -5.13
CA ALA A 125 -3.00 1.65 -4.58
C ALA A 125 -3.08 3.18 -4.48
N GLU A 126 -2.02 3.83 -3.97
CA GLU A 126 -1.92 5.29 -3.93
C GLU A 126 -2.03 5.89 -5.33
N CYS A 127 -1.18 5.45 -6.26
CA CYS A 127 -1.16 5.94 -7.63
C CYS A 127 -2.48 5.72 -8.39
N ALA A 128 -3.23 4.66 -8.05
CA ALA A 128 -4.54 4.37 -8.63
C ALA A 128 -5.70 5.11 -7.95
N GLY A 129 -5.44 5.87 -6.88
CA GLY A 129 -6.46 6.61 -6.13
C GLY A 129 -7.34 5.69 -5.28
N VAL A 130 -6.77 4.65 -4.67
CA VAL A 130 -7.45 3.80 -3.69
C VAL A 130 -7.71 4.59 -2.41
N HIS A 131 -8.93 4.50 -1.90
CA HIS A 131 -9.40 5.26 -0.73
C HIS A 131 -9.06 4.60 0.61
N GLY A 132 -8.75 3.29 0.59
CA GLY A 132 -8.37 2.56 1.79
C GLY A 132 -7.85 1.16 1.47
N VAL A 133 -6.94 0.68 2.31
CA VAL A 133 -6.40 -0.68 2.23
C VAL A 133 -6.69 -1.40 3.53
N PHE A 134 -7.20 -2.62 3.45
CA PHE A 134 -7.41 -3.48 4.59
C PHE A 134 -6.49 -4.70 4.51
N ILE A 135 -5.85 -5.01 5.63
CA ILE A 135 -5.00 -6.19 5.77
C ILE A 135 -5.46 -7.07 6.93
N ALA A 136 -5.27 -8.38 6.80
CA ALA A 136 -5.51 -9.27 7.92
C ALA A 136 -4.48 -9.01 9.05
N GLU A 137 -4.90 -9.09 10.30
CA GLU A 137 -4.00 -8.94 11.45
C GLU A 137 -3.01 -10.09 11.55
N ARG A 138 -3.44 -11.29 11.18
CA ARG A 138 -2.61 -12.51 11.17
C ARG A 138 -2.24 -12.88 9.75
N ARG A 139 -1.08 -13.53 9.57
CA ARG A 139 -0.57 -13.98 8.27
C ARG A 139 -0.41 -12.85 7.25
N ALA A 140 -0.12 -11.65 7.72
CA ALA A 140 0.22 -10.52 6.88
C ALA A 140 1.43 -9.79 7.45
N VAL A 141 2.28 -9.29 6.56
CA VAL A 141 3.40 -8.46 6.97
C VAL A 141 2.89 -7.11 7.49
N GLY A 142 3.47 -6.62 8.58
CA GLY A 142 3.16 -5.30 9.13
C GLY A 142 3.82 -4.17 8.33
N LEU A 143 3.50 -2.91 8.70
CA LEU A 143 4.07 -1.70 8.10
C LEU A 143 5.50 -1.47 8.60
N THR A 144 6.41 -2.34 8.16
CA THR A 144 7.85 -2.31 8.51
C THR A 144 8.60 -1.28 7.65
N GLY A 145 9.85 -0.97 8.02
CA GLY A 145 10.74 -0.13 7.21
C GLY A 145 10.96 -0.66 5.78
N VAL A 146 10.95 -1.99 5.61
CA VAL A 146 11.06 -2.62 4.28
C VAL A 146 9.81 -2.35 3.45
N VAL A 147 8.61 -2.47 4.06
CA VAL A 147 7.33 -2.11 3.41
C VAL A 147 7.30 -0.63 3.07
N ALA A 148 7.66 0.24 4.03
CA ALA A 148 7.71 1.69 3.81
C ALA A 148 8.63 2.09 2.66
N LYS A 149 9.81 1.44 2.55
CA LYS A 149 10.71 1.64 1.43
C LYS A 149 10.11 1.21 0.10
N ALA A 150 9.54 0.01 0.03
CA ALA A 150 8.93 -0.51 -1.19
C ALA A 150 7.71 0.33 -1.61
N ALA A 151 6.93 0.82 -0.64
CA ALA A 151 5.82 1.73 -0.84
C ALA A 151 6.24 3.14 -1.30
N ALA A 152 7.54 3.49 -1.19
CA ALA A 152 8.11 4.75 -1.69
C ALA A 152 7.36 6.02 -1.25
N GLY A 153 6.78 6.03 -0.05
CA GLY A 153 6.04 7.15 0.52
C GLY A 153 4.51 7.00 0.47
N ALA A 154 3.95 6.00 -0.20
CA ALA A 154 2.51 5.81 -0.29
C ALA A 154 1.81 5.67 1.07
N LEU A 155 2.51 5.17 2.10
CA LEU A 155 2.00 5.08 3.47
C LEU A 155 1.63 6.43 4.09
N GLU A 156 2.11 7.51 3.54
CA GLU A 156 1.76 8.86 4.00
C GLU A 156 0.39 9.32 3.48
N TYR A 157 -0.12 8.67 2.43
CA TYR A 157 -1.31 9.12 1.71
C TYR A 157 -2.47 8.12 1.79
N VAL A 158 -2.20 6.83 1.64
CA VAL A 158 -3.21 5.77 1.67
C VAL A 158 -3.41 5.26 3.10
N PRO A 159 -4.62 5.36 3.67
CA PRO A 159 -4.92 4.77 4.96
C PRO A 159 -4.92 3.24 4.87
N VAL A 160 -4.21 2.61 5.80
CA VAL A 160 -4.14 1.15 5.93
C VAL A 160 -4.74 0.76 7.27
N ALA A 161 -5.78 -0.07 7.26
CA ALA A 161 -6.39 -0.59 8.47
C ALA A 161 -6.11 -2.09 8.64
N ARG A 162 -6.02 -2.53 9.89
CA ARG A 162 -5.94 -3.95 10.26
C ARG A 162 -7.29 -4.47 10.68
N VAL A 163 -7.61 -5.68 10.24
CA VAL A 163 -8.83 -6.36 10.65
C VAL A 163 -8.52 -7.78 11.11
N THR A 164 -9.22 -8.24 12.11
CA THR A 164 -9.06 -9.60 12.66
C THR A 164 -9.70 -10.65 11.76
N ASN A 165 -10.74 -10.26 10.99
CA ASN A 165 -11.52 -11.17 10.16
C ASN A 165 -11.95 -10.50 8.85
N LEU A 166 -11.39 -10.98 7.73
CA LEU A 166 -11.71 -10.47 6.39
C LEU A 166 -13.12 -10.80 5.94
N VAL A 167 -13.71 -11.91 6.39
CA VAL A 167 -15.10 -12.24 6.05
C VAL A 167 -16.05 -11.23 6.67
N ARG A 168 -15.85 -10.89 7.95
CA ARG A 168 -16.63 -9.85 8.62
C ARG A 168 -16.45 -8.48 7.93
N LEU A 169 -15.23 -8.15 7.51
CA LEU A 169 -14.98 -6.94 6.73
C LEU A 169 -15.79 -6.93 5.43
N ILE A 170 -15.82 -8.06 4.71
CA ILE A 170 -16.58 -8.20 3.48
C ILE A 170 -18.07 -7.94 3.73
N GLU A 171 -18.64 -8.51 4.78
CA GLU A 171 -20.03 -8.27 5.19
C GLU A 171 -20.27 -6.78 5.46
N GLN A 172 -19.38 -6.12 6.23
CA GLN A 172 -19.46 -4.71 6.54
C GLN A 172 -19.36 -3.79 5.30
N LEU A 173 -18.56 -4.17 4.29
CA LEU A 173 -18.48 -3.46 3.01
C LEU A 173 -19.78 -3.58 2.21
N LYS A 174 -20.35 -4.80 2.15
CA LYS A 174 -21.62 -5.08 1.46
C LYS A 174 -22.79 -4.32 2.09
N GLU A 175 -22.89 -4.30 3.42
CA GLU A 175 -23.89 -3.51 4.16
C GLU A 175 -23.82 -2.00 3.83
N ARG A 176 -22.65 -1.52 3.39
CA ARG A 176 -22.41 -0.14 2.96
C ARG A 176 -22.51 0.08 1.44
N ASN A 177 -23.09 -0.89 0.72
CA ASN A 177 -23.24 -0.86 -0.74
C ASN A 177 -21.90 -0.74 -1.50
N ILE A 178 -20.84 -1.37 -0.98
CA ILE A 178 -19.55 -1.50 -1.65
C ILE A 178 -19.40 -2.94 -2.13
N TRP A 179 -19.37 -3.13 -3.44
CA TRP A 179 -19.24 -4.44 -4.07
C TRP A 179 -17.87 -5.06 -3.78
N VAL A 180 -17.85 -6.33 -3.43
CA VAL A 180 -16.62 -7.06 -3.13
C VAL A 180 -16.25 -7.97 -4.28
N VAL A 181 -15.14 -7.65 -4.93
CA VAL A 181 -14.62 -8.32 -6.12
C VAL A 181 -13.35 -9.09 -5.78
N GLY A 182 -13.40 -10.41 -5.83
CA GLY A 182 -12.25 -11.27 -5.55
C GLY A 182 -11.44 -11.58 -6.82
N ALA A 183 -10.12 -11.52 -6.75
CA ALA A 183 -9.22 -11.97 -7.81
C ALA A 183 -8.99 -13.49 -7.72
N ALA A 184 -9.38 -14.22 -8.76
CA ALA A 184 -9.21 -15.68 -8.81
C ALA A 184 -8.95 -16.13 -10.26
N GLY A 185 -7.88 -16.89 -10.49
CA GLY A 185 -7.48 -17.32 -11.83
C GLY A 185 -8.52 -18.21 -12.54
N GLU A 186 -9.30 -18.96 -11.74
CA GLU A 186 -10.37 -19.86 -12.21
C GLU A 186 -11.72 -19.17 -12.41
N ALA A 187 -11.83 -17.87 -12.15
CA ALA A 187 -13.08 -17.14 -12.35
C ALA A 187 -13.53 -17.18 -13.80
N ARG A 188 -14.85 -17.16 -14.03
CA ARG A 188 -15.42 -17.15 -15.39
C ARG A 188 -15.31 -15.78 -16.03
N GLN A 189 -15.58 -14.72 -15.25
CA GLN A 189 -15.62 -13.34 -15.71
C GLN A 189 -14.21 -12.76 -15.83
N ALA A 190 -13.88 -12.16 -16.97
CA ALA A 190 -12.64 -11.39 -17.08
C ALA A 190 -12.75 -10.07 -16.31
N HIS A 191 -11.62 -9.60 -15.77
CA HIS A 191 -11.59 -8.35 -15.01
C HIS A 191 -12.06 -7.13 -15.82
N THR A 192 -11.98 -7.17 -17.13
CA THR A 192 -12.44 -6.11 -18.03
C THR A 192 -13.94 -6.09 -18.24
N GLU A 193 -14.64 -7.18 -17.89
CA GLU A 193 -16.10 -7.33 -18.04
C GLU A 193 -16.87 -6.87 -16.78
N TRP A 194 -16.17 -6.65 -15.67
CA TRP A 194 -16.76 -6.10 -14.44
C TRP A 194 -16.86 -4.58 -14.53
N ASP A 195 -17.97 -4.02 -14.05
CA ASP A 195 -18.19 -2.57 -14.00
C ASP A 195 -17.47 -1.93 -12.80
N TRP A 196 -16.25 -1.48 -13.03
CA TRP A 196 -15.42 -0.81 -12.03
C TRP A 196 -15.81 0.63 -11.72
N THR A 197 -16.83 1.16 -12.37
CA THR A 197 -17.37 2.49 -12.07
C THR A 197 -18.19 2.49 -10.79
N LEU A 198 -18.64 1.33 -10.35
CA LEU A 198 -19.34 1.11 -9.09
C LEU A 198 -18.41 1.26 -7.88
N PRO A 199 -18.97 1.53 -6.67
CA PRO A 199 -18.24 1.39 -5.40
C PRO A 199 -17.70 -0.04 -5.27
N ALA A 200 -16.38 -0.22 -5.18
CA ALA A 200 -15.77 -1.54 -5.24
C ALA A 200 -14.60 -1.74 -4.28
N ALA A 201 -14.52 -2.93 -3.70
CA ALA A 201 -13.40 -3.45 -2.95
C ALA A 201 -12.78 -4.63 -3.70
N VAL A 202 -11.53 -4.48 -4.12
CA VAL A 202 -10.74 -5.53 -4.79
C VAL A 202 -10.04 -6.35 -3.73
N PHE A 203 -10.28 -7.65 -3.70
CA PHE A 203 -9.58 -8.58 -2.81
C PHE A 203 -8.57 -9.42 -3.59
N VAL A 204 -7.33 -9.41 -3.15
CA VAL A 204 -6.25 -10.24 -3.70
C VAL A 204 -5.67 -11.12 -2.59
N GLY A 205 -5.35 -12.36 -2.95
CA GLY A 205 -4.84 -13.34 -2.01
C GLY A 205 -3.35 -13.63 -2.19
N ASN A 206 -2.84 -14.55 -1.38
CA ASN A 206 -1.46 -15.00 -1.39
C ASN A 206 -1.05 -15.60 -2.76
N GLU A 207 0.23 -15.48 -3.12
CA GLU A 207 0.78 -15.97 -4.39
C GLU A 207 0.64 -17.48 -4.60
N GLY A 208 0.68 -18.27 -3.52
CA GLY A 208 0.60 -19.73 -3.61
C GLY A 208 -0.82 -20.29 -3.68
N HIS A 209 -1.73 -19.71 -2.91
CA HIS A 209 -3.08 -20.26 -2.70
C HIS A 209 -4.21 -19.32 -3.14
N GLY A 210 -3.89 -18.12 -3.56
CA GLY A 210 -4.89 -17.09 -3.89
C GLY A 210 -5.67 -16.63 -2.62
N LEU A 211 -6.93 -16.31 -2.80
CA LEU A 211 -7.83 -15.98 -1.70
C LEU A 211 -8.18 -17.22 -0.87
N HIS A 212 -8.18 -17.09 0.46
CA HIS A 212 -8.69 -18.15 1.32
C HIS A 212 -10.14 -18.48 0.97
N ARG A 213 -10.50 -19.77 1.13
CA ARG A 213 -11.81 -20.30 0.72
C ARG A 213 -12.99 -19.44 1.20
N LEU A 214 -13.03 -19.10 2.50
CA LEU A 214 -14.12 -18.31 3.05
C LEU A 214 -14.15 -16.87 2.52
N VAL A 215 -12.98 -16.23 2.32
CA VAL A 215 -12.91 -14.90 1.72
C VAL A 215 -13.47 -14.93 0.30
N ARG A 216 -13.06 -15.93 -0.48
CA ARG A 216 -13.52 -16.13 -1.86
C ARG A 216 -15.03 -16.37 -1.94
N GLU A 217 -15.59 -17.23 -1.06
CA GLU A 217 -17.02 -17.57 -1.03
C GLU A 217 -17.90 -16.37 -0.65
N HIS A 218 -17.38 -15.40 0.10
CA HIS A 218 -18.13 -14.21 0.51
C HIS A 218 -18.01 -13.03 -0.45
N CYS A 219 -17.10 -13.09 -1.45
CA CYS A 219 -17.07 -12.07 -2.50
C CYS A 219 -18.38 -12.09 -3.30
N ASP A 220 -18.86 -10.91 -3.75
CA ASP A 220 -20.03 -10.80 -4.61
C ASP A 220 -19.78 -11.38 -6.00
N THR A 221 -18.55 -11.20 -6.49
CA THR A 221 -18.09 -11.76 -7.75
C THR A 221 -16.61 -12.08 -7.71
N LEU A 222 -16.21 -12.97 -8.61
CA LEU A 222 -14.81 -13.30 -8.85
C LEU A 222 -14.44 -12.91 -10.28
N VAL A 223 -13.27 -12.28 -10.41
CA VAL A 223 -12.72 -11.91 -11.71
C VAL A 223 -11.33 -12.51 -11.92
N ARG A 224 -11.02 -12.83 -13.17
CA ARG A 224 -9.70 -13.28 -13.59
C ARG A 224 -9.00 -12.26 -14.48
N ILE A 225 -7.70 -12.25 -14.40
CA ILE A 225 -6.83 -11.63 -15.42
C ILE A 225 -6.49 -12.75 -16.41
N PRO A 226 -6.83 -12.63 -17.70
CA PRO A 226 -6.50 -13.65 -18.69
C PRO A 226 -4.98 -13.86 -18.78
N VAL A 227 -4.54 -15.11 -18.68
CA VAL A 227 -3.14 -15.51 -18.84
C VAL A 227 -3.06 -16.41 -20.07
N VAL A 228 -2.26 -16.01 -21.05
CA VAL A 228 -2.11 -16.73 -22.33
C VAL A 228 -0.77 -17.52 -22.43
N GLY A 229 0.11 -17.33 -21.44
CA GLY A 229 1.40 -18.00 -21.38
C GLY A 229 1.34 -19.40 -20.77
N LYS A 230 2.53 -19.99 -20.54
CA LYS A 230 2.65 -21.31 -19.91
C LYS A 230 2.51 -21.25 -18.38
N LEU A 231 2.78 -20.10 -17.77
CA LEU A 231 2.56 -19.88 -16.34
C LEU A 231 1.06 -19.65 -16.12
N ASN A 232 0.56 -20.08 -14.97
CA ASN A 232 -0.85 -20.03 -14.62
C ASN A 232 -1.23 -18.85 -13.71
N SER A 233 -0.28 -18.03 -13.31
CA SER A 233 -0.51 -16.89 -12.43
C SER A 233 0.49 -15.75 -12.66
N LEU A 234 0.10 -14.55 -12.24
CA LEU A 234 0.94 -13.36 -12.11
C LEU A 234 1.42 -13.22 -10.67
N ASN A 235 2.52 -12.49 -10.49
CA ASN A 235 2.87 -11.99 -9.16
C ASN A 235 1.70 -11.18 -8.60
N VAL A 236 1.41 -11.32 -7.30
CA VAL A 236 0.22 -10.72 -6.66
C VAL A 236 0.20 -9.20 -6.75
N SER A 237 1.37 -8.54 -6.63
CA SER A 237 1.43 -7.08 -6.73
C SER A 237 1.18 -6.59 -8.17
N VAL A 238 1.56 -7.39 -9.16
CA VAL A 238 1.25 -7.13 -10.57
C VAL A 238 -0.24 -7.32 -10.83
N ALA A 239 -0.83 -8.42 -10.32
CA ALA A 239 -2.27 -8.68 -10.46
C ALA A 239 -3.11 -7.56 -9.83
N ALA A 240 -2.77 -7.14 -8.60
CA ALA A 240 -3.41 -5.99 -7.96
C ALA A 240 -3.30 -4.73 -8.82
N GLY A 241 -2.13 -4.47 -9.41
CA GLY A 241 -1.91 -3.32 -10.29
C GLY A 241 -2.81 -3.35 -11.53
N VAL A 242 -2.91 -4.50 -12.20
CA VAL A 242 -3.78 -4.65 -13.38
C VAL A 242 -5.24 -4.36 -13.03
N LEU A 243 -5.74 -4.92 -11.93
CA LEU A 243 -7.13 -4.72 -11.48
C LEU A 243 -7.42 -3.26 -11.10
N LEU A 244 -6.55 -2.64 -10.31
CA LEU A 244 -6.70 -1.26 -9.87
C LEU A 244 -6.64 -0.27 -11.06
N TYR A 245 -5.76 -0.50 -12.02
CA TYR A 245 -5.65 0.36 -13.20
C TYR A 245 -6.77 0.12 -14.22
N GLU A 246 -7.34 -1.07 -14.27
CA GLU A 246 -8.58 -1.26 -15.03
C GLU A 246 -9.74 -0.49 -14.39
N ALA A 247 -9.87 -0.54 -13.06
CA ALA A 247 -10.84 0.28 -12.34
C ALA A 247 -10.63 1.78 -12.63
N ARG A 248 -9.38 2.24 -12.60
CA ARG A 248 -9.05 3.63 -12.91
C ARG A 248 -9.39 3.99 -14.35
N ARG A 249 -9.04 3.13 -15.32
CA ARG A 249 -9.35 3.35 -16.74
C ARG A 249 -10.84 3.53 -16.97
N GLN A 250 -11.68 2.67 -16.41
CA GLN A 250 -13.14 2.76 -16.60
C GLN A 250 -13.70 4.05 -15.96
N ARG A 251 -13.26 4.39 -14.75
CA ARG A 251 -13.68 5.63 -14.05
C ARG A 251 -13.23 6.90 -14.78
N ASP A 252 -12.07 6.90 -15.41
CA ASP A 252 -11.58 8.05 -16.17
C ASP A 252 -12.32 8.23 -17.49
N LEU A 253 -12.82 7.16 -18.11
CA LEU A 253 -13.67 7.25 -19.28
C LEU A 253 -15.01 7.93 -18.96
N LEU A 254 -15.63 7.61 -17.82
CA LEU A 254 -16.86 8.28 -17.39
C LEU A 254 -16.70 9.79 -17.17
N LYS A 255 -15.52 10.24 -16.74
CA LYS A 255 -15.27 11.67 -16.51
C LYS A 255 -15.05 12.47 -17.79
N ARG A 256 -14.82 11.80 -18.91
CA ARG A 256 -14.55 12.42 -20.23
C ARG A 256 -15.77 12.46 -21.15
N GLY A 257 -16.81 11.72 -20.85
CA GLY A 257 -18.08 11.71 -21.56
C GLY A 257 -19.10 12.57 -20.83
#